data_34836a892bc25c1359b8cbaf85653ed9
#
_entry.id   34836a892bc25c1359b8cbaf85653ed9
#
_cell.length_a   1.000
_cell.length_b   1.000
_cell.length_c   1.000
_cell.angle_alpha   90.00
_cell.angle_beta   90.00
_cell.angle_gamma   90.00
#
_symmetry.space_group_name_H-M   'P 1'
#
loop_
_entity.id
_entity.type
_entity.pdbx_description
1 polymer ?
#
loop_
_entity_poly.entity_id
_entity_poly.type
_entity_poly.pdbx_seq_one_letter_code
_entity_poly.pdbx_strand_id
1 'polypeptide(L)'
;MKTFSAKPADIEKKWVVIDATGLVVGRLASLVAMRLRGKHKPTYTPHVDDGDNVIIVNAEKIVLTGRKRENKIYRHHTGYIGGVKERTARSILEGKFPQRIVEKAVERMLPRGPLGRVQLGNLRVYAGPAHPHAAQNPETLDVAALNRKNTRSV
;
A
#
# COMPACT_ATOMS: atom_id res chain seq x y z
N MET A 1 17.50 -31.11 11.10
CA MET A 1 16.71 -30.56 9.99
C MET A 1 17.15 -29.12 9.73
N LYS A 2 17.53 -28.76 8.52
CA LYS A 2 17.87 -27.37 8.19
C LYS A 2 16.63 -26.71 7.58
N THR A 3 16.16 -25.59 8.15
CA THR A 3 15.09 -24.79 7.58
C THR A 3 15.62 -23.92 6.45
N PHE A 4 14.80 -23.68 5.43
CA PHE A 4 15.14 -22.79 4.32
C PHE A 4 15.28 -21.34 4.83
N SER A 5 16.32 -20.66 4.37
CA SER A 5 16.53 -19.23 4.59
C SER A 5 16.98 -18.61 3.27
N ALA A 6 16.21 -17.67 2.76
CA ALA A 6 16.53 -16.98 1.51
C ALA A 6 17.79 -16.15 1.64
N LYS A 7 18.63 -16.16 0.60
CA LYS A 7 19.78 -15.26 0.47
C LYS A 7 19.39 -14.07 -0.42
N PRO A 8 19.99 -12.89 -0.25
CA PRO A 8 19.70 -11.74 -1.10
C PRO A 8 19.87 -11.98 -2.61
N ALA A 9 20.78 -12.89 -2.99
CA ALA A 9 21.01 -13.25 -4.38
C ALA A 9 19.92 -14.14 -5.02
N ASP A 10 19.13 -14.82 -4.19
CA ASP A 10 18.11 -15.77 -4.65
C ASP A 10 16.72 -15.12 -4.79
N ILE A 11 16.64 -13.79 -4.56
CA ILE A 11 15.37 -13.08 -4.52
C ILE A 11 14.98 -12.57 -5.90
N GLU A 12 13.83 -13.02 -6.37
CA GLU A 12 13.17 -12.49 -7.56
C GLU A 12 11.99 -11.60 -7.17
N LYS A 13 12.07 -10.31 -7.52
CA LYS A 13 10.99 -9.33 -7.29
C LYS A 13 10.17 -9.16 -8.56
N LYS A 14 8.88 -9.46 -8.48
CA LYS A 14 7.92 -9.20 -9.56
C LYS A 14 7.33 -7.80 -9.42
N TRP A 15 6.84 -7.26 -10.53
CA TRP A 15 6.08 -6.02 -10.57
C TRP A 15 4.60 -6.33 -10.71
N VAL A 16 3.79 -5.73 -9.85
CA VAL A 16 2.35 -5.94 -9.82
C VAL A 16 1.63 -4.61 -9.87
N VAL A 17 0.65 -4.46 -10.75
CA VAL A 17 -0.23 -3.29 -10.82
C VAL A 17 -1.63 -3.63 -10.30
N ILE A 18 -2.18 -2.73 -9.49
CA ILE A 18 -3.51 -2.85 -8.87
C ILE A 18 -4.30 -1.58 -9.17
N ASP A 19 -5.51 -1.73 -9.68
CA ASP A 19 -6.46 -0.63 -9.79
C ASP A 19 -7.22 -0.47 -8.46
N ALA A 20 -7.14 0.72 -7.86
CA ALA A 20 -7.78 1.02 -6.58
C ALA A 20 -9.25 1.46 -6.72
N THR A 21 -9.78 1.55 -7.93
CA THR A 21 -11.15 2.02 -8.19
C THR A 21 -12.18 1.18 -7.43
N GLY A 22 -12.97 1.81 -6.55
CA GLY A 22 -14.02 1.16 -5.78
C GLY A 22 -13.53 0.19 -4.68
N LEU A 23 -12.21 0.04 -4.49
CA LEU A 23 -11.66 -0.83 -3.46
C LEU A 23 -11.68 -0.18 -2.08
N VAL A 24 -11.92 -1.00 -1.06
CA VAL A 24 -11.89 -0.57 0.35
C VAL A 24 -10.43 -0.42 0.82
N VAL A 25 -10.03 0.79 1.26
CA VAL A 25 -8.66 1.14 1.68
C VAL A 25 -8.01 0.08 2.59
N GLY A 26 -8.70 -0.34 3.66
CA GLY A 26 -8.11 -1.25 4.65
C GLY A 26 -7.81 -2.63 4.07
N ARG A 27 -8.68 -3.14 3.20
CA ARG A 27 -8.52 -4.46 2.56
C ARG A 27 -7.42 -4.42 1.50
N LEU A 28 -7.39 -3.38 0.68
CA LEU A 28 -6.30 -3.14 -0.27
C LEU A 28 -4.98 -3.06 0.48
N ALA A 29 -4.89 -2.24 1.53
CA ALA A 29 -3.66 -2.03 2.28
C ALA A 29 -3.13 -3.31 2.94
N SER A 30 -3.99 -4.18 3.46
CA SER A 30 -3.58 -5.46 4.07
C SER A 30 -2.99 -6.42 3.03
N LEU A 31 -3.60 -6.51 1.85
CA LEU A 31 -3.11 -7.34 0.75
C LEU A 31 -1.78 -6.80 0.21
N VAL A 32 -1.69 -5.49 0.01
CA VAL A 32 -0.45 -4.83 -0.45
C VAL A 32 0.67 -5.03 0.56
N ALA A 33 0.42 -4.84 1.85
CA ALA A 33 1.43 -5.06 2.91
C ALA A 33 1.92 -6.52 2.95
N MET A 34 1.02 -7.49 2.73
CA MET A 34 1.38 -8.90 2.60
C MET A 34 2.30 -9.15 1.39
N ARG A 35 2.00 -8.53 0.24
CA ARG A 35 2.80 -8.62 -0.98
C ARG A 35 4.17 -7.97 -0.84
N LEU A 36 4.23 -6.74 -0.31
CA LEU A 36 5.48 -6.00 -0.06
C LEU A 36 6.40 -6.73 0.91
N ARG A 37 5.83 -7.48 1.84
CA ARG A 37 6.57 -8.26 2.81
C ARG A 37 7.01 -9.63 2.28
N GLY A 38 6.44 -10.09 1.17
CA GLY A 38 6.75 -11.39 0.55
C GLY A 38 6.03 -12.58 1.17
N LYS A 39 5.03 -12.36 2.06
CA LYS A 39 4.32 -13.45 2.77
C LYS A 39 3.49 -14.38 1.86
N HIS A 40 3.31 -14.02 0.60
CA HIS A 40 2.62 -14.84 -0.40
C HIS A 40 3.56 -15.86 -1.06
N LYS A 41 4.89 -15.70 -0.89
CA LYS A 41 5.90 -16.59 -1.47
C LYS A 41 6.27 -17.71 -0.49
N PRO A 42 6.55 -18.93 -0.99
CA PRO A 42 7.02 -20.02 -0.14
C PRO A 42 8.45 -19.78 0.40
N THR A 43 9.20 -18.89 -0.27
CA THR A 43 10.58 -18.50 0.09
C THR A 43 10.63 -17.43 1.19
N TYR A 44 9.48 -17.01 1.73
CA TYR A 44 9.41 -15.95 2.72
C TYR A 44 10.38 -16.16 3.89
N THR A 45 11.26 -15.19 4.10
CA THR A 45 12.19 -15.15 5.22
C THR A 45 12.06 -13.81 5.96
N PRO A 46 11.81 -13.79 7.29
CA PRO A 46 11.43 -12.56 8.01
C PRO A 46 12.45 -11.42 7.97
N HIS A 47 13.74 -11.73 7.87
CA HIS A 47 14.83 -10.75 7.90
C HIS A 47 15.28 -10.28 6.51
N VAL A 48 14.69 -10.81 5.44
CA VAL A 48 15.05 -10.51 4.06
C VAL A 48 13.89 -9.81 3.35
N ASP A 49 14.19 -8.89 2.42
CA ASP A 49 13.19 -8.21 1.60
C ASP A 49 12.85 -9.03 0.34
N ASP A 50 12.05 -10.08 0.52
CA ASP A 50 11.56 -10.99 -0.53
C ASP A 50 10.24 -10.53 -1.18
N GLY A 51 9.76 -9.33 -0.86
CA GLY A 51 8.52 -8.77 -1.38
C GLY A 51 8.59 -8.35 -2.84
N ASP A 52 7.42 -8.19 -3.46
CA ASP A 52 7.26 -7.69 -4.82
C ASP A 52 7.18 -6.16 -4.85
N ASN A 53 7.42 -5.59 -6.05
CA ASN A 53 7.14 -4.18 -6.31
C ASN A 53 5.66 -4.00 -6.63
N VAL A 54 4.97 -3.10 -5.93
CA VAL A 54 3.54 -2.88 -6.10
C VAL A 54 3.28 -1.47 -6.61
N ILE A 55 2.52 -1.40 -7.71
CA ILE A 55 2.03 -0.16 -8.30
C ILE A 55 0.52 -0.09 -8.02
N ILE A 56 0.05 1.03 -7.48
CA ILE A 56 -1.37 1.29 -7.30
C ILE A 56 -1.76 2.50 -8.14
N VAL A 57 -2.78 2.33 -8.97
CA VAL A 57 -3.34 3.40 -9.80
C VAL A 57 -4.74 3.78 -9.32
N ASN A 58 -5.26 4.93 -9.77
CA ASN A 58 -6.57 5.46 -9.39
C ASN A 58 -6.78 5.62 -7.87
N ALA A 59 -5.75 6.00 -7.12
CA ALA A 59 -5.83 6.13 -5.68
C ALA A 59 -6.87 7.17 -5.20
N GLU A 60 -7.27 8.11 -6.04
CA GLU A 60 -8.34 9.08 -5.79
C GLU A 60 -9.73 8.44 -5.69
N LYS A 61 -9.95 7.29 -6.38
CA LYS A 61 -11.24 6.58 -6.45
C LYS A 61 -11.41 5.51 -5.37
N ILE A 62 -10.53 5.51 -4.38
CA ILE A 62 -10.56 4.54 -3.29
C ILE A 62 -11.71 4.81 -2.32
N VAL A 63 -12.29 3.76 -1.75
CA VAL A 63 -13.47 3.85 -0.87
C VAL A 63 -13.09 3.76 0.59
N LEU A 64 -13.61 4.70 1.39
CA LEU A 64 -13.60 4.69 2.85
C LEU A 64 -14.99 4.30 3.36
N THR A 65 -15.09 3.19 4.08
CA THR A 65 -16.36 2.68 4.58
C THR A 65 -16.91 3.49 5.76
N GLY A 66 -18.23 3.62 5.84
CA GLY A 66 -18.94 4.37 6.89
C GLY A 66 -18.58 5.86 6.83
N ARG A 67 -18.62 6.54 7.97
CA ARG A 67 -18.31 7.98 8.07
C ARG A 67 -16.83 8.31 8.14
N LYS A 68 -15.94 7.40 7.73
CA LYS A 68 -14.49 7.62 7.83
C LYS A 68 -13.97 8.72 6.90
N ARG A 69 -14.67 8.99 5.81
CA ARG A 69 -14.31 10.09 4.90
C ARG A 69 -14.28 11.43 5.64
N GLU A 70 -15.22 11.65 6.55
CA GLU A 70 -15.37 12.88 7.32
C GLU A 70 -14.66 12.82 8.68
N ASN A 71 -14.85 11.70 9.41
CA ASN A 71 -14.43 11.59 10.81
C ASN A 71 -12.97 11.14 10.99
N LYS A 72 -12.33 10.54 9.96
CA LYS A 72 -10.94 10.10 10.10
C LYS A 72 -9.99 11.27 9.98
N ILE A 73 -9.24 11.52 11.06
CA ILE A 73 -8.26 12.59 11.14
C ILE A 73 -6.85 12.01 11.06
N TYR A 74 -6.03 12.59 10.20
CA TYR A 74 -4.59 12.33 10.09
C TYR A 74 -3.84 13.44 10.82
N ARG A 75 -3.08 13.06 11.85
CA ARG A 75 -2.31 13.97 12.69
C ARG A 75 -0.82 13.78 12.45
N HIS A 76 -0.09 14.89 12.45
CA HIS A 76 1.37 14.89 12.54
C HIS A 76 1.83 16.06 13.37
N HIS A 77 2.94 15.87 14.08
CA HIS A 77 3.55 16.91 14.92
C HIS A 77 4.66 17.59 14.13
N THR A 78 4.75 18.91 14.20
CA THR A 78 5.76 19.70 13.47
C THR A 78 7.09 19.82 14.22
N GLY A 79 7.19 19.37 15.45
CA GLY A 79 8.34 19.50 16.33
C GLY A 79 8.29 20.74 17.27
N TYR A 80 7.37 21.66 17.05
CA TYR A 80 7.20 22.86 17.90
C TYR A 80 6.08 22.68 18.92
N ILE A 81 6.15 23.39 20.05
CA ILE A 81 5.11 23.39 21.08
C ILE A 81 3.77 23.77 20.46
N GLY A 82 2.73 22.97 20.70
CA GLY A 82 1.40 23.16 20.10
C GLY A 82 1.31 22.83 18.60
N GLY A 83 2.37 22.30 17.99
CA GLY A 83 2.49 22.08 16.54
C GLY A 83 1.80 20.83 16.01
N VAL A 84 0.64 20.40 16.55
CA VAL A 84 -0.16 19.31 16.01
C VAL A 84 -0.98 19.81 14.81
N LYS A 85 -0.70 19.26 13.63
CA LYS A 85 -1.48 19.52 12.42
C LYS A 85 -2.46 18.37 12.15
N GLU A 86 -3.69 18.73 11.83
CA GLU A 86 -4.78 17.80 11.57
C GLU A 86 -5.34 17.99 10.16
N ARG A 87 -5.64 16.86 9.49
CA ARG A 87 -6.34 16.86 8.20
C ARG A 87 -7.35 15.71 8.18
N THR A 88 -8.58 15.97 7.71
CA THR A 88 -9.57 14.92 7.52
C THR A 88 -9.23 14.09 6.28
N ALA A 89 -9.72 12.85 6.23
CA ALA A 89 -9.54 11.99 5.06
C ALA A 89 -10.14 12.62 3.79
N ARG A 90 -11.30 13.29 3.92
CA ARG A 90 -11.92 14.03 2.83
C ARG A 90 -11.01 15.12 2.27
N SER A 91 -10.42 15.95 3.13
CA SER A 91 -9.51 17.03 2.72
C SER A 91 -8.25 16.51 2.00
N ILE A 92 -7.81 15.27 2.30
CA ILE A 92 -6.68 14.65 1.61
C ILE A 92 -7.10 14.10 0.25
N LEU A 93 -8.25 13.41 0.16
CA LEU A 93 -8.76 12.85 -1.10
C LEU A 93 -9.08 13.92 -2.15
N GLU A 94 -9.67 15.03 -1.71
CA GLU A 94 -10.02 16.18 -2.56
C GLU A 94 -8.83 17.12 -2.81
N GLY A 95 -7.70 16.89 -2.11
CA GLY A 95 -6.50 17.71 -2.19
C GLY A 95 -5.51 17.27 -3.28
N LYS A 96 -4.37 17.94 -3.33
CA LYS A 96 -3.29 17.71 -4.33
C LYS A 96 -2.69 16.29 -4.29
N PHE A 97 -2.75 15.58 -3.15
CA PHE A 97 -2.05 14.31 -2.93
C PHE A 97 -2.97 13.23 -2.34
N PRO A 98 -3.98 12.74 -3.08
CA PRO A 98 -4.92 11.71 -2.59
C PRO A 98 -4.23 10.38 -2.30
N GLN A 99 -3.13 10.05 -2.98
CA GLN A 99 -2.34 8.83 -2.78
C GLN A 99 -1.86 8.65 -1.34
N ARG A 100 -1.69 9.73 -0.58
CA ARG A 100 -1.24 9.68 0.82
C ARG A 100 -2.12 8.84 1.74
N ILE A 101 -3.40 8.68 1.43
CA ILE A 101 -4.30 7.83 2.22
C ILE A 101 -3.89 6.38 2.11
N VAL A 102 -3.61 5.91 0.89
CA VAL A 102 -3.16 4.54 0.62
C VAL A 102 -1.77 4.32 1.20
N GLU A 103 -0.83 5.23 0.92
CA GLU A 103 0.54 5.16 1.45
C GLU A 103 0.54 5.03 2.98
N LYS A 104 -0.22 5.90 3.68
CA LYS A 104 -0.32 5.85 5.15
C LYS A 104 -1.01 4.60 5.68
N ALA A 105 -1.98 4.06 4.95
CA ALA A 105 -2.62 2.81 5.34
C ALA A 105 -1.65 1.63 5.25
N VAL A 106 -0.87 1.53 4.17
CA VAL A 106 0.13 0.48 3.98
C VAL A 106 1.31 0.65 4.94
N GLU A 107 1.84 1.87 5.10
CA GLU A 107 2.94 2.19 6.02
C GLU A 107 2.65 1.68 7.44
N ARG A 108 1.41 1.89 7.92
CA ARG A 108 1.01 1.46 9.26
C ARG A 108 0.78 -0.04 9.42
N MET A 109 0.73 -0.78 8.31
CA MET A 109 0.60 -2.24 8.28
C MET A 109 1.95 -2.95 8.06
N LEU A 110 3.01 -2.21 7.75
CA LEU A 110 4.38 -2.73 7.65
C LEU A 110 5.12 -2.62 9.00
N PRO A 111 6.16 -3.44 9.22
CA PRO A 111 7.00 -3.34 10.40
C PRO A 111 7.68 -1.96 10.51
N ARG A 112 7.83 -1.49 11.75
CA ARG A 112 8.57 -0.25 12.04
C ARG A 112 10.04 -0.56 12.22
N GLY A 113 10.84 -0.42 11.18
CA GLY A 113 12.28 -0.70 11.25
C GLY A 113 12.96 -0.42 9.92
N PRO A 114 14.28 -0.61 9.83
CA PRO A 114 15.02 -0.43 8.59
C PRO A 114 14.47 -1.27 7.44
N LEU A 115 14.20 -2.56 7.67
CA LEU A 115 13.63 -3.47 6.67
C LEU A 115 12.23 -3.01 6.21
N GLY A 116 11.35 -2.59 7.12
CA GLY A 116 10.02 -2.10 6.76
C GLY A 116 10.06 -0.83 5.91
N ARG A 117 11.06 0.04 6.08
CA ARG A 117 11.27 1.23 5.24
C ARG A 117 11.71 0.84 3.82
N VAL A 118 12.58 -0.16 3.69
CA VAL A 118 12.98 -0.71 2.39
C VAL A 118 11.78 -1.32 1.67
N GLN A 119 10.99 -2.13 2.38
CA GLN A 119 9.76 -2.73 1.84
C GLN A 119 8.74 -1.67 1.40
N LEU A 120 8.55 -0.61 2.19
CA LEU A 120 7.69 0.51 1.81
C LEU A 120 8.20 1.23 0.55
N GLY A 121 9.52 1.29 0.35
CA GLY A 121 10.15 1.83 -0.85
C GLY A 121 9.79 1.09 -2.15
N ASN A 122 9.31 -0.15 -2.07
CA ASN A 122 8.84 -0.93 -3.20
C ASN A 122 7.37 -0.61 -3.59
N LEU A 123 6.69 0.26 -2.84
CA LEU A 123 5.33 0.73 -3.15
C LEU A 123 5.38 2.01 -4.00
N ARG A 124 4.59 2.03 -5.07
CA ARG A 124 4.35 3.20 -5.93
C ARG A 124 2.86 3.46 -6.02
N VAL A 125 2.40 4.64 -5.65
CA VAL A 125 0.97 5.00 -5.65
C VAL A 125 0.75 6.21 -6.53
N TYR A 126 -0.20 6.10 -7.45
CA TYR A 126 -0.58 7.15 -8.40
C TYR A 126 -2.06 7.52 -8.26
N ALA A 127 -2.34 8.81 -8.30
CA ALA A 127 -3.70 9.32 -8.19
C ALA A 127 -4.54 8.92 -9.41
N GLY A 128 -3.98 9.10 -10.61
CA GLY A 128 -4.64 8.79 -11.89
C GLY A 128 -4.40 7.37 -12.40
N PRO A 129 -4.87 7.07 -13.63
CA PRO A 129 -4.77 5.74 -14.24
C PRO A 129 -3.39 5.42 -14.82
N ALA A 130 -2.57 6.43 -15.09
CA ALA A 130 -1.27 6.28 -15.74
C ALA A 130 -0.14 6.08 -14.72
N HIS A 131 0.83 5.24 -15.08
CA HIS A 131 2.06 5.04 -14.32
C HIS A 131 3.28 4.97 -15.26
N PRO A 132 4.48 5.43 -14.84
CA PRO A 132 5.67 5.46 -15.69
C PRO A 132 6.43 4.13 -15.78
N HIS A 133 5.91 3.04 -15.20
CA HIS A 133 6.59 1.77 -15.06
C HIS A 133 6.18 0.71 -16.10
N ALA A 134 5.73 1.11 -17.29
CA ALA A 134 5.34 0.19 -18.36
C ALA A 134 6.50 -0.74 -18.80
N ALA A 135 7.72 -0.22 -18.81
CA ALA A 135 8.92 -0.99 -19.17
C ALA A 135 9.23 -2.17 -18.25
N GLN A 136 8.67 -2.20 -17.05
CA GLN A 136 8.82 -3.30 -16.09
C GLN A 136 7.84 -4.44 -16.32
N ASN A 137 6.94 -4.33 -17.31
CA ASN A 137 5.90 -5.30 -17.64
C ASN A 137 5.14 -5.81 -16.39
N PRO A 138 4.50 -4.92 -15.61
CA PRO A 138 3.83 -5.31 -14.39
C PRO A 138 2.63 -6.22 -14.65
N GLU A 139 2.50 -7.29 -13.87
CA GLU A 139 1.34 -8.17 -13.88
C GLU A 139 0.13 -7.46 -13.25
N THR A 140 -1.04 -7.52 -13.88
CA THR A 140 -2.27 -6.97 -13.29
C THR A 140 -2.82 -7.92 -12.24
N LEU A 141 -3.10 -7.39 -11.03
CA LEU A 141 -3.73 -8.12 -9.95
C LEU A 141 -5.12 -7.56 -9.69
N ASP A 142 -6.15 -8.34 -10.02
CA ASP A 142 -7.54 -7.98 -9.72
C ASP A 142 -7.88 -8.32 -8.27
N VAL A 143 -7.81 -7.30 -7.40
CA VAL A 143 -8.16 -7.42 -5.98
C VAL A 143 -9.67 -7.55 -5.77
N ALA A 144 -10.48 -7.03 -6.70
CA ALA A 144 -11.93 -7.13 -6.62
C ALA A 144 -12.39 -8.58 -6.74
N ALA A 145 -11.82 -9.33 -7.68
CA ALA A 145 -12.14 -10.75 -7.92
C ALA A 145 -11.72 -11.65 -6.74
N LEU A 146 -10.68 -11.30 -5.99
CA LEU A 146 -10.20 -12.13 -4.86
C LEU A 146 -11.23 -12.26 -3.73
N ASN A 147 -12.03 -11.24 -3.47
CA ASN A 147 -13.06 -11.29 -2.44
C ASN A 147 -14.13 -10.21 -2.68
N ARG A 148 -15.41 -10.63 -2.72
CA ARG A 148 -16.57 -9.73 -2.87
C ARG A 148 -16.58 -8.56 -1.87
N LYS A 149 -16.01 -8.73 -0.68
CA LYS A 149 -15.95 -7.67 0.34
C LYS A 149 -14.88 -6.61 0.07
N ASN A 150 -14.02 -6.80 -0.94
CA ASN A 150 -12.97 -5.83 -1.28
C ASN A 150 -13.51 -4.59 -1.97
N THR A 151 -14.63 -4.71 -2.67
CA THR A 151 -15.33 -3.60 -3.33
C THR A 151 -16.53 -3.14 -2.54
N ARG A 152 -16.83 -1.84 -2.61
CA ARG A 152 -18.12 -1.26 -2.22
C ARG A 152 -18.47 -0.12 -3.17
N SER A 153 -19.74 -0.08 -3.59
CA SER A 153 -20.31 1.12 -4.18
C SER A 153 -20.33 2.24 -3.13
N VAL A 154 -19.98 3.43 -3.55
CA VAL A 154 -20.04 4.67 -2.75
C VAL A 154 -21.51 5.07 -2.57
#